data_faf2f23d8ad023f08cbf5fa4edf804bf
#
_entry.id   faf2f23d8ad023f08cbf5fa4edf804bf
#
_cell.length_a   1.000
_cell.length_b   1.000
_cell.length_c   1.000
_cell.angle_alpha   90.00
_cell.angle_beta   90.00
_cell.angle_gamma   90.00
#
_symmetry.space_group_name_H-M   'P 1'
#
loop_
_entity.id
_entity.type
_entity.pdbx_description
1 polymer ?
#
loop_
_entity_poly.entity_id
_entity_poly.type
_entity_poly.pdbx_seq_one_letter_code
_entity_poly.pdbx_strand_id
1 'polypeptide(L)'
;MSIYGYTRLNNHRPTPDKLDTRNQAGIIRKWTEKKELKLKKIFRDIESNSASLELPNLKKLITLIVQDKVTVLIVARLDRLTRSIRLYKQLLNLFEKHKIRFVSVAEGLDSKTKSGKMVLDALSIMALWDAKSIPDRTREMIERKREIGERVGHAPFGYTYRNKRLAPLEKELAIAKLIREKREDENLSYHKIARFLNSQRLRSKRGGRWYAETIKGICENSLYKRTSNIK
;
A
#
# COMPACT_ATOMS: atom_id res chain seq x y z
N MET A 1 31.69 15.55 -13.01
CA MET A 1 30.68 14.48 -12.79
C MET A 1 30.48 14.26 -11.31
N SER A 2 29.24 14.32 -10.82
CA SER A 2 28.91 14.09 -9.39
C SER A 2 28.33 12.69 -9.23
N ILE A 3 29.16 11.75 -8.75
CA ILE A 3 28.84 10.32 -8.64
C ILE A 3 28.52 9.97 -7.20
N TYR A 4 27.36 9.36 -6.99
CA TYR A 4 26.89 8.95 -5.68
C TYR A 4 26.54 7.46 -5.66
N GLY A 5 26.78 6.84 -4.51
CA GLY A 5 26.33 5.49 -4.19
C GLY A 5 25.14 5.50 -3.25
N TYR A 6 24.33 4.45 -3.31
CA TYR A 6 23.28 4.21 -2.33
C TYR A 6 23.30 2.76 -1.84
N THR A 7 23.16 2.57 -0.53
CA THR A 7 23.13 1.27 0.12
C THR A 7 21.98 1.20 1.11
N ARG A 8 21.34 0.04 1.23
CA ARG A 8 20.25 -0.19 2.18
C ARG A 8 20.41 -1.53 2.89
N LEU A 9 20.27 -1.52 4.23
CA LEU A 9 20.18 -2.71 5.05
C LEU A 9 18.72 -3.04 5.35
N ASN A 10 18.35 -4.32 5.23
CA ASN A 10 17.05 -4.83 5.66
C ASN A 10 17.19 -5.51 7.03
N ASN A 11 16.46 -5.02 8.03
CA ASN A 11 16.49 -5.59 9.37
C ASN A 11 15.68 -6.91 9.52
N HIS A 12 14.84 -7.27 8.53
CA HIS A 12 13.80 -8.29 8.70
C HIS A 12 14.18 -9.73 8.32
N ARG A 13 15.35 -9.98 7.74
CA ARG A 13 15.84 -11.35 7.52
C ARG A 13 17.37 -11.38 7.60
N PRO A 14 17.96 -12.18 8.48
CA PRO A 14 19.32 -12.66 8.29
C PRO A 14 19.29 -13.62 7.10
N THR A 15 19.38 -13.10 5.89
CA THR A 15 19.67 -13.94 4.73
C THR A 15 21.13 -14.39 4.84
N PRO A 16 21.48 -15.62 4.43
CA PRO A 16 22.87 -16.12 4.40
C PRO A 16 23.80 -15.20 3.60
N ASP A 17 23.26 -14.49 2.59
CA ASP A 17 23.91 -13.36 1.92
C ASP A 17 23.83 -12.11 2.82
N LYS A 18 24.64 -12.07 3.85
CA LYS A 18 24.93 -10.86 4.63
C LYS A 18 25.61 -9.81 3.73
N LEU A 19 24.91 -9.28 2.77
CA LEU A 19 25.30 -8.05 2.08
C LEU A 19 25.04 -6.87 3.03
N ASP A 20 25.86 -6.83 4.10
CA ASP A 20 25.98 -5.67 4.97
C ASP A 20 26.21 -4.42 4.11
N THR A 21 25.76 -3.27 4.58
CA THR A 21 25.99 -1.98 3.89
C THR A 21 27.47 -1.73 3.62
N ARG A 22 28.38 -2.31 4.40
CA ARG A 22 29.83 -2.28 4.16
C ARG A 22 30.21 -3.04 2.89
N ASN A 23 29.69 -4.24 2.69
CA ASN A 23 29.93 -5.05 1.50
C ASN A 23 29.33 -4.40 0.25
N GLN A 24 28.12 -3.84 0.36
CA GLN A 24 27.49 -3.06 -0.73
C GLN A 24 28.38 -1.86 -1.10
N ALA A 25 28.86 -1.11 -0.11
CA ALA A 25 29.75 0.01 -0.33
C ALA A 25 31.09 -0.42 -0.97
N GLY A 26 31.62 -1.59 -0.58
CA GLY A 26 32.81 -2.18 -1.20
C GLY A 26 32.61 -2.50 -2.68
N ILE A 27 31.47 -3.09 -3.04
CA ILE A 27 31.10 -3.39 -4.45
C ILE A 27 31.04 -2.09 -5.26
N ILE A 28 30.39 -1.05 -4.74
CA ILE A 28 30.27 0.25 -5.42
C ILE A 28 31.64 0.88 -5.62
N ARG A 29 32.51 0.88 -4.59
CA ARG A 29 33.85 1.44 -4.68
C ARG A 29 34.71 0.70 -5.71
N LYS A 30 34.77 -0.63 -5.63
CA LYS A 30 35.54 -1.45 -6.60
C LYS A 30 35.07 -1.21 -8.04
N TRP A 31 33.75 -1.04 -8.25
CA TRP A 31 33.22 -0.74 -9.56
C TRP A 31 33.64 0.66 -10.05
N THR A 32 33.60 1.68 -9.17
CA THR A 32 34.02 3.05 -9.51
C THR A 32 35.50 3.14 -9.77
N GLU A 33 36.34 2.45 -9.00
CA GLU A 33 37.79 2.32 -9.21
C GLU A 33 38.09 1.68 -10.54
N LYS A 34 37.49 0.55 -10.88
CA LYS A 34 37.65 -0.12 -12.19
C LYS A 34 37.25 0.76 -13.37
N LYS A 35 36.39 1.74 -13.16
CA LYS A 35 35.90 2.67 -14.20
C LYS A 35 36.62 4.03 -14.13
N GLU A 36 37.62 4.18 -13.26
CA GLU A 36 38.35 5.45 -13.03
C GLU A 36 37.42 6.64 -12.69
N LEU A 37 36.37 6.35 -11.96
CA LEU A 37 35.33 7.31 -11.59
C LEU A 37 35.49 7.77 -10.13
N LYS A 38 35.49 9.08 -9.90
CA LYS A 38 35.60 9.66 -8.55
C LYS A 38 34.22 9.64 -7.83
N LEU A 39 34.05 8.70 -6.90
CA LEU A 39 32.86 8.59 -6.06
C LEU A 39 32.85 9.72 -5.01
N LYS A 40 31.78 10.54 -4.99
CA LYS A 40 31.65 11.67 -4.07
C LYS A 40 31.19 11.25 -2.68
N LYS A 41 30.14 10.43 -2.60
CA LYS A 41 29.56 9.98 -1.32
C LYS A 41 28.69 8.73 -1.54
N ILE A 42 28.57 7.90 -0.48
CA ILE A 42 27.60 6.81 -0.41
C ILE A 42 26.57 7.18 0.64
N PHE A 43 25.30 7.22 0.26
CA PHE A 43 24.18 7.34 1.19
C PHE A 43 23.79 5.96 1.70
N ARG A 44 23.47 5.86 3.01
CA ARG A 44 23.17 4.59 3.66
C ARG A 44 21.88 4.71 4.45
N ASP A 45 20.92 3.83 4.20
CA ASP A 45 19.72 3.69 4.99
C ASP A 45 19.66 2.31 5.66
N ILE A 46 19.03 2.28 6.84
CA ILE A 46 18.69 1.07 7.56
C ILE A 46 17.17 1.05 7.67
N GLU A 47 16.53 0.03 7.10
CA GLU A 47 15.10 -0.13 7.18
C GLU A 47 14.71 -0.57 8.58
N SER A 48 14.08 0.30 9.36
CA SER A 48 13.47 -0.04 10.64
C SER A 48 12.13 -0.73 10.43
N ASN A 49 11.69 -1.56 11.39
CA ASN A 49 10.53 -2.47 11.36
C ASN A 49 9.15 -1.83 11.11
N SER A 50 9.03 -0.57 10.89
CA SER A 50 7.77 0.09 10.65
C SER A 50 7.44 0.14 9.17
N ALA A 51 6.16 -0.03 8.86
CA ALA A 51 5.58 0.09 7.51
C ALA A 51 5.76 1.49 6.87
N SER A 52 6.44 2.41 7.52
CA SER A 52 6.80 3.72 7.00
C SER A 52 8.09 3.59 6.19
N LEU A 53 7.99 3.80 4.90
CA LEU A 53 9.09 3.96 3.92
C LEU A 53 9.91 5.25 4.20
N GLU A 54 10.27 5.50 5.44
CA GLU A 54 11.12 6.62 5.79
C GLU A 54 12.58 6.23 5.61
N LEU A 55 13.07 6.41 4.40
CA LEU A 55 14.47 6.27 4.02
C LEU A 55 15.08 7.68 3.94
N PRO A 56 15.56 8.24 5.06
CA PRO A 56 15.96 9.65 5.14
C PRO A 56 17.12 10.00 4.21
N ASN A 57 18.03 9.06 3.98
CA ASN A 57 19.15 9.29 3.06
C ASN A 57 18.74 9.13 1.60
N LEU A 58 17.77 8.27 1.28
CA LEU A 58 17.18 8.24 -0.05
C LEU A 58 16.44 9.55 -0.34
N LYS A 59 15.68 10.11 0.61
CA LYS A 59 15.03 11.43 0.47
C LYS A 59 16.06 12.53 0.19
N LYS A 60 17.18 12.56 0.95
CA LYS A 60 18.29 13.51 0.69
C LYS A 60 18.90 13.34 -0.70
N LEU A 61 19.09 12.11 -1.13
CA LEU A 61 19.60 11.81 -2.48
C LEU A 61 18.64 12.29 -3.57
N ILE A 62 17.33 12.06 -3.41
CA ILE A 62 16.30 12.57 -4.31
C ILE A 62 16.34 14.10 -4.38
N THR A 63 16.49 14.80 -3.25
CA THR A 63 16.62 16.26 -3.23
C THR A 63 17.85 16.72 -4.04
N LEU A 64 18.99 16.03 -3.92
CA LEU A 64 20.18 16.35 -4.71
C LEU A 64 19.98 16.07 -6.21
N ILE A 65 19.18 15.05 -6.57
CA ILE A 65 18.83 14.77 -7.95
C ILE A 65 17.97 15.88 -8.53
N VAL A 66 16.93 16.31 -7.79
CA VAL A 66 16.04 17.41 -8.22
C VAL A 66 16.80 18.73 -8.36
N GLN A 67 17.89 18.93 -7.61
CA GLN A 67 18.80 20.08 -7.73
C GLN A 67 19.88 19.91 -8.82
N ASP A 68 19.78 18.90 -9.67
CA ASP A 68 20.75 18.56 -10.73
C ASP A 68 22.21 18.40 -10.22
N LYS A 69 22.37 18.05 -8.92
CA LYS A 69 23.68 17.84 -8.29
C LYS A 69 24.20 16.40 -8.41
N VAL A 70 23.47 15.53 -9.05
CA VAL A 70 23.82 14.12 -9.27
C VAL A 70 23.88 13.86 -10.76
N THR A 71 24.93 13.19 -11.23
CA THR A 71 25.02 12.75 -12.64
C THR A 71 25.00 11.23 -12.78
N VAL A 72 25.50 10.52 -11.75
CA VAL A 72 25.51 9.06 -11.71
C VAL A 72 25.07 8.57 -10.35
N LEU A 73 24.14 7.64 -10.34
CA LEU A 73 23.72 6.91 -9.14
C LEU A 73 24.08 5.43 -9.30
N ILE A 74 24.78 4.88 -8.31
CA ILE A 74 25.25 3.49 -8.31
C ILE A 74 24.69 2.77 -7.10
N VAL A 75 24.13 1.58 -7.32
CA VAL A 75 23.73 0.63 -6.28
C VAL A 75 24.47 -0.69 -6.46
N ALA A 76 24.68 -1.42 -5.37
CA ALA A 76 25.30 -2.74 -5.44
C ALA A 76 24.38 -3.75 -6.14
N ARG A 77 23.06 -3.67 -5.83
CA ARG A 77 21.99 -4.50 -6.41
C ARG A 77 20.72 -3.68 -6.53
N LEU A 78 19.90 -4.03 -7.51
CA LEU A 78 18.65 -3.34 -7.80
C LEU A 78 17.68 -3.34 -6.62
N ASP A 79 17.56 -4.48 -5.92
CA ASP A 79 16.70 -4.65 -4.75
C ASP A 79 17.14 -3.79 -3.54
N ARG A 80 18.33 -3.19 -3.57
CA ARG A 80 18.82 -2.25 -2.56
C ARG A 80 18.33 -0.84 -2.78
N LEU A 81 17.94 -0.48 -3.98
CA LEU A 81 17.33 0.83 -4.23
C LEU A 81 15.94 0.93 -3.58
N THR A 82 15.07 0.00 -3.89
CA THR A 82 13.73 -0.13 -3.30
C THR A 82 13.18 -1.54 -3.50
N ARG A 83 12.24 -1.95 -2.64
CA ARG A 83 11.41 -3.15 -2.82
C ARG A 83 10.01 -2.81 -3.35
N SER A 84 9.63 -1.55 -3.29
CA SER A 84 8.36 -1.09 -3.81
C SER A 84 8.50 -0.85 -5.32
N ILE A 85 7.81 -1.66 -6.10
CA ILE A 85 7.74 -1.52 -7.56
C ILE A 85 7.21 -0.14 -7.96
N ARG A 86 6.24 0.39 -7.20
CA ARG A 86 5.71 1.74 -7.40
C ARG A 86 6.78 2.82 -7.21
N LEU A 87 7.55 2.74 -6.12
CA LEU A 87 8.64 3.68 -5.85
C LEU A 87 9.76 3.54 -6.88
N TYR A 88 10.06 2.31 -7.31
CA TYR A 88 11.04 2.04 -8.36
C TYR A 88 10.71 2.80 -9.64
N LYS A 89 9.46 2.70 -10.11
CA LYS A 89 8.99 3.45 -11.29
C LYS A 89 9.11 4.97 -11.10
N GLN A 90 8.73 5.48 -9.94
CA GLN A 90 8.87 6.92 -9.64
C GLN A 90 10.33 7.37 -9.71
N LEU A 91 11.25 6.55 -9.19
CA LEU A 91 12.69 6.83 -9.23
C LEU A 91 13.25 6.77 -10.66
N LEU A 92 12.84 5.78 -11.47
CA LEU A 92 13.27 5.70 -12.87
C LEU A 92 12.81 6.91 -13.68
N ASN A 93 11.55 7.32 -13.54
CA ASN A 93 11.03 8.54 -14.19
C ASN A 93 11.81 9.79 -13.74
N LEU A 94 12.17 9.87 -12.45
CA LEU A 94 13.00 10.96 -11.93
C LEU A 94 14.40 10.92 -12.54
N PHE A 95 15.01 9.74 -12.66
CA PHE A 95 16.34 9.58 -13.26
C PHE A 95 16.34 9.97 -14.73
N GLU A 96 15.31 9.60 -15.48
CA GLU A 96 15.16 9.98 -16.88
C GLU A 96 14.99 11.50 -17.03
N LYS A 97 14.08 12.11 -16.25
CA LYS A 97 13.83 13.56 -16.23
C LYS A 97 15.11 14.37 -15.98
N HIS A 98 15.94 13.94 -15.01
CA HIS A 98 17.18 14.63 -14.62
C HIS A 98 18.43 14.05 -15.31
N LYS A 99 18.26 13.20 -16.34
CA LYS A 99 19.36 12.59 -17.12
C LYS A 99 20.39 11.86 -16.25
N ILE A 100 19.94 11.21 -15.17
CA ILE A 100 20.80 10.46 -14.25
C ILE A 100 21.19 9.12 -14.89
N ARG A 101 22.48 8.85 -14.99
CA ARG A 101 22.95 7.51 -15.29
C ARG A 101 22.79 6.63 -14.06
N PHE A 102 21.92 5.62 -14.14
CA PHE A 102 21.70 4.65 -13.09
C PHE A 102 22.47 3.36 -13.38
N VAL A 103 23.18 2.86 -12.37
CA VAL A 103 23.97 1.62 -12.46
C VAL A 103 23.64 0.69 -11.32
N SER A 104 23.34 -0.58 -11.63
CA SER A 104 23.27 -1.68 -10.69
C SER A 104 24.37 -2.69 -10.98
N VAL A 105 25.33 -2.82 -10.03
CA VAL A 105 26.59 -3.50 -10.29
C VAL A 105 26.42 -5.01 -10.44
N ALA A 106 25.67 -5.65 -9.53
CA ALA A 106 25.53 -7.10 -9.52
C ALA A 106 24.76 -7.63 -10.74
N GLU A 107 23.77 -6.90 -11.23
CA GLU A 107 23.01 -7.26 -12.41
C GLU A 107 23.68 -6.77 -13.73
N GLY A 108 24.80 -6.07 -13.65
CA GLY A 108 25.47 -5.52 -14.84
C GLY A 108 24.64 -4.46 -15.58
N LEU A 109 23.67 -3.84 -14.87
CA LEU A 109 22.74 -2.88 -15.44
C LEU A 109 23.34 -1.48 -15.47
N ASP A 110 23.29 -0.84 -16.63
CA ASP A 110 23.74 0.54 -16.84
C ASP A 110 22.76 1.24 -17.80
N SER A 111 22.02 2.23 -17.30
CA SER A 111 21.03 2.98 -18.09
C SER A 111 21.60 3.72 -19.29
N LYS A 112 22.93 3.86 -19.38
CA LYS A 112 23.61 4.45 -20.56
C LYS A 112 23.66 3.47 -21.72
N THR A 113 23.61 2.16 -21.50
CA THR A 113 23.62 1.13 -22.54
C THR A 113 22.23 0.87 -23.10
N LYS A 114 22.11 0.50 -24.36
CA LYS A 114 20.83 0.14 -24.98
C LYS A 114 20.16 -1.03 -24.25
N SER A 115 20.93 -2.08 -23.93
CA SER A 115 20.44 -3.25 -23.19
C SER A 115 19.99 -2.90 -21.77
N GLY A 116 20.78 -2.10 -21.05
CA GLY A 116 20.42 -1.65 -19.70
C GLY A 116 19.14 -0.81 -19.68
N LYS A 117 18.98 0.11 -20.63
CA LYS A 117 17.75 0.89 -20.77
C LYS A 117 16.55 -0.02 -21.05
N MET A 118 16.67 -0.97 -21.98
CA MET A 118 15.60 -1.91 -22.31
C MET A 118 15.16 -2.74 -21.10
N VAL A 119 16.09 -3.20 -20.26
CA VAL A 119 15.75 -3.96 -19.04
C VAL A 119 15.04 -3.06 -18.01
N LEU A 120 15.48 -1.81 -17.82
CA LEU A 120 14.84 -0.87 -16.92
C LEU A 120 13.42 -0.50 -17.38
N ASP A 121 13.21 -0.35 -18.68
CA ASP A 121 11.91 -0.10 -19.30
C ASP A 121 10.98 -1.31 -19.09
N ALA A 122 11.48 -2.53 -19.32
CA ALA A 122 10.72 -3.77 -19.08
C ALA A 122 10.30 -3.90 -17.60
N LEU A 123 11.20 -3.62 -16.66
CA LEU A 123 10.89 -3.60 -15.22
C LEU A 123 9.84 -2.53 -14.88
N SER A 124 9.86 -1.39 -15.55
CA SER A 124 8.86 -0.32 -15.38
C SER A 124 7.47 -0.75 -15.85
N ILE A 125 7.39 -1.53 -16.93
CA ILE A 125 6.14 -2.11 -17.45
C ILE A 125 5.60 -3.16 -16.49
N MET A 126 6.43 -4.08 -15.99
CA MET A 126 6.05 -5.07 -14.98
C MET A 126 5.51 -4.40 -13.71
N ALA A 127 6.12 -3.26 -13.32
CA ALA A 127 5.65 -2.44 -12.21
C ALA A 127 4.22 -1.91 -12.39
N LEU A 128 3.80 -1.64 -13.60
CA LEU A 128 2.42 -1.22 -13.92
C LEU A 128 1.42 -2.36 -13.76
N TRP A 129 1.80 -3.56 -14.13
CA TRP A 129 0.95 -4.75 -14.02
C TRP A 129 0.72 -5.15 -12.57
N ASP A 130 1.76 -5.20 -11.75
CA ASP A 130 1.64 -5.49 -10.32
C ASP A 130 0.81 -4.43 -9.56
N ALA A 131 0.96 -3.15 -9.92
CA ALA A 131 0.19 -2.07 -9.30
C ALA A 131 -1.32 -2.16 -9.61
N LYS A 132 -1.72 -2.72 -10.74
CA LYS A 132 -3.12 -2.99 -11.10
C LYS A 132 -3.67 -4.27 -10.46
N SER A 133 -2.85 -5.31 -10.34
CA SER A 133 -3.29 -6.63 -9.87
C SER A 133 -3.49 -6.73 -8.36
N ILE A 134 -2.80 -5.93 -7.54
CA ILE A 134 -2.91 -5.98 -6.07
C ILE A 134 -4.30 -5.57 -5.56
N PRO A 135 -4.90 -4.43 -6.00
CA PRO A 135 -6.26 -4.07 -5.62
C PRO A 135 -7.29 -5.10 -6.08
N ASP A 136 -7.13 -5.66 -7.28
CA ASP A 136 -8.06 -6.64 -7.84
C ASP A 136 -8.01 -7.96 -7.08
N ARG A 137 -6.82 -8.51 -6.81
CA ARG A 137 -6.65 -9.71 -5.98
C ARG A 137 -7.20 -9.52 -4.56
N THR A 138 -7.01 -8.32 -3.98
CA THR A 138 -7.56 -8.01 -2.67
C THR A 138 -9.08 -7.95 -2.71
N ARG A 139 -9.67 -7.37 -3.77
CA ARG A 139 -11.12 -7.34 -3.98
C ARG A 139 -11.70 -8.74 -4.16
N GLU A 140 -11.12 -9.55 -5.04
CA GLU A 140 -11.51 -10.95 -5.24
C GLU A 140 -11.44 -11.78 -3.95
N MET A 141 -10.36 -11.63 -3.17
CA MET A 141 -10.22 -12.32 -1.89
C MET A 141 -11.29 -11.85 -0.88
N ILE A 142 -11.64 -10.57 -0.86
CA ILE A 142 -12.70 -10.01 -0.01
C ILE A 142 -14.06 -10.54 -0.47
N GLU A 143 -14.34 -10.56 -1.76
CA GLU A 143 -15.58 -11.08 -2.33
C GLU A 143 -15.73 -12.58 -2.03
N ARG A 144 -14.70 -13.38 -2.28
CA ARG A 144 -14.70 -14.80 -1.94
C ARG A 144 -14.95 -15.05 -0.44
N LYS A 145 -14.33 -14.27 0.44
CA LYS A 145 -14.60 -14.37 1.88
C LYS A 145 -16.04 -14.01 2.25
N ARG A 146 -16.63 -13.04 1.55
CA ARG A 146 -18.05 -12.69 1.72
C ARG A 146 -18.98 -13.81 1.28
N GLU A 147 -18.69 -14.44 0.14
CA GLU A 147 -19.47 -15.57 -0.42
C GLU A 147 -19.51 -16.77 0.52
N ILE A 148 -18.37 -17.13 1.14
CA ILE A 148 -18.27 -18.23 2.10
C ILE A 148 -18.64 -17.81 3.53
N GLY A 149 -19.10 -16.57 3.74
CA GLY A 149 -19.52 -16.05 5.05
C GLY A 149 -18.39 -15.86 6.06
N GLU A 150 -17.15 -15.81 5.61
CA GLU A 150 -16.00 -15.54 6.47
C GLU A 150 -15.92 -14.08 6.91
N ARG A 151 -15.19 -13.86 8.00
CA ARG A 151 -14.98 -12.53 8.56
C ARG A 151 -14.28 -11.60 7.57
N VAL A 152 -14.96 -10.53 7.16
CA VAL A 152 -14.40 -9.42 6.41
C VAL A 152 -14.65 -8.12 7.18
N GLY A 153 -13.60 -7.59 7.79
CA GLY A 153 -13.70 -6.36 8.56
C GLY A 153 -14.56 -6.49 9.83
N HIS A 154 -15.29 -5.42 10.16
CA HIS A 154 -16.21 -5.40 11.30
C HIS A 154 -17.56 -6.02 10.92
N ALA A 155 -18.18 -6.74 11.87
CA ALA A 155 -19.54 -7.24 11.66
C ALA A 155 -20.51 -6.08 11.39
N PRO A 156 -21.39 -6.20 10.38
CA PRO A 156 -22.42 -5.20 10.12
C PRO A 156 -23.39 -5.07 11.31
N PHE A 157 -24.16 -4.00 11.35
CA PHE A 157 -25.19 -3.80 12.38
C PHE A 157 -26.18 -4.99 12.34
N GLY A 158 -26.64 -5.47 13.48
CA GLY A 158 -27.50 -6.66 13.54
C GLY A 158 -26.78 -8.01 13.51
N TYR A 159 -25.45 -8.01 13.38
CA TYR A 159 -24.67 -9.25 13.32
C TYR A 159 -23.40 -9.15 14.18
N THR A 160 -22.92 -10.30 14.63
CA THR A 160 -21.60 -10.47 15.27
C THR A 160 -20.84 -11.62 14.61
N TYR A 161 -19.56 -11.78 14.91
CA TYR A 161 -18.81 -12.95 14.48
C TYR A 161 -18.74 -13.98 15.61
N ARG A 162 -19.25 -15.19 15.34
CA ARG A 162 -19.04 -16.39 16.17
C ARG A 162 -18.32 -17.43 15.30
N ASN A 163 -17.23 -17.99 15.79
CA ASN A 163 -16.41 -18.96 15.05
C ASN A 163 -16.10 -18.53 13.60
N LYS A 164 -15.66 -17.27 13.43
CA LYS A 164 -15.37 -16.62 12.14
C LYS A 164 -16.56 -16.47 11.18
N ARG A 165 -17.77 -16.87 11.56
CA ARG A 165 -19.01 -16.71 10.77
C ARG A 165 -19.90 -15.62 11.35
N LEU A 166 -20.67 -15.00 10.47
CA LEU A 166 -21.68 -14.03 10.88
C LEU A 166 -22.83 -14.73 11.62
N ALA A 167 -23.12 -14.26 12.84
CA ALA A 167 -24.23 -14.70 13.64
C ALA A 167 -25.19 -13.51 13.90
N PRO A 168 -26.51 -13.68 13.81
CA PRO A 168 -27.49 -12.61 14.03
C PRO A 168 -27.52 -12.15 15.49
N LEU A 169 -27.79 -10.87 15.68
CA LEU A 169 -28.12 -10.23 16.97
C LEU A 169 -29.54 -9.69 16.89
N GLU A 170 -30.51 -10.42 17.44
CA GLU A 170 -31.93 -10.14 17.28
C GLU A 170 -32.33 -8.70 17.67
N LYS A 171 -31.78 -8.18 18.78
CA LYS A 171 -32.01 -6.79 19.21
C LYS A 171 -31.59 -5.75 18.20
N GLU A 172 -30.42 -5.95 17.55
CA GLU A 172 -29.92 -5.03 16.53
C GLU A 172 -30.66 -5.23 15.19
N LEU A 173 -31.06 -6.46 14.87
CA LEU A 173 -31.86 -6.75 13.66
C LEU A 173 -33.25 -6.13 13.73
N ALA A 174 -33.87 -6.11 14.89
CA ALA A 174 -35.15 -5.42 15.11
C ALA A 174 -35.01 -3.90 14.82
N ILE A 175 -33.89 -3.28 15.24
CA ILE A 175 -33.64 -1.88 14.94
C ILE A 175 -33.37 -1.68 13.44
N ALA A 176 -32.62 -2.59 12.79
CA ALA A 176 -32.39 -2.52 11.35
C ALA A 176 -33.71 -2.62 10.54
N LYS A 177 -34.64 -3.49 10.99
CA LYS A 177 -35.96 -3.62 10.41
C LYS A 177 -36.75 -2.30 10.58
N LEU A 178 -36.80 -1.74 11.78
CA LEU A 178 -37.44 -0.46 12.07
C LEU A 178 -36.87 0.69 11.18
N ILE A 179 -35.57 0.72 10.96
CA ILE A 179 -34.94 1.72 10.07
C ILE A 179 -35.51 1.59 8.67
N ARG A 180 -35.64 0.37 8.16
CA ARG A 180 -36.15 0.12 6.81
C ARG A 180 -37.62 0.45 6.69
N GLU A 181 -38.47 0.03 7.63
CA GLU A 181 -39.89 0.39 7.67
C GLU A 181 -40.06 1.92 7.60
N LYS A 182 -39.32 2.66 8.45
CA LYS A 182 -39.37 4.12 8.42
C LYS A 182 -38.87 4.74 7.10
N ARG A 183 -37.97 4.08 6.38
CA ARG A 183 -37.51 4.53 5.09
C ARG A 183 -38.45 4.15 3.96
N GLU A 184 -38.94 2.91 3.94
CA GLU A 184 -39.71 2.33 2.82
C GLU A 184 -41.19 2.70 2.93
N ASP A 185 -41.78 2.57 4.13
CA ASP A 185 -43.22 2.77 4.35
C ASP A 185 -43.57 4.23 4.70
N GLU A 186 -42.76 4.86 5.57
CA GLU A 186 -43.01 6.25 6.00
C GLU A 186 -42.26 7.29 5.14
N ASN A 187 -41.41 6.85 4.19
CA ASN A 187 -40.57 7.67 3.30
C ASN A 187 -39.73 8.76 4.01
N LEU A 188 -39.31 8.49 5.26
CA LEU A 188 -38.54 9.43 6.03
C LEU A 188 -37.12 9.59 5.50
N SER A 189 -36.59 10.82 5.57
CA SER A 189 -35.18 11.05 5.23
C SER A 189 -34.24 10.39 6.24
N TYR A 190 -33.03 10.02 5.81
CA TYR A 190 -32.02 9.41 6.69
C TYR A 190 -31.72 10.25 7.94
N HIS A 191 -31.74 11.58 7.82
CA HIS A 191 -31.60 12.50 8.94
C HIS A 191 -32.75 12.42 9.95
N LYS A 192 -34.00 12.32 9.47
CA LYS A 192 -35.16 12.17 10.35
C LYS A 192 -35.13 10.83 11.09
N ILE A 193 -34.77 9.74 10.40
CA ILE A 193 -34.64 8.42 11.02
C ILE A 193 -33.52 8.43 12.07
N ALA A 194 -32.37 9.02 11.80
CA ALA A 194 -31.28 9.13 12.77
C ALA A 194 -31.71 9.92 14.02
N ARG A 195 -32.44 11.05 13.87
CA ARG A 195 -32.99 11.83 15.00
C ARG A 195 -33.98 10.99 15.82
N PHE A 196 -34.89 10.26 15.16
CA PHE A 196 -35.84 9.40 15.79
C PHE A 196 -35.14 8.34 16.65
N LEU A 197 -34.17 7.60 16.11
CA LEU A 197 -33.46 6.59 16.88
C LEU A 197 -32.69 7.18 18.06
N ASN A 198 -32.12 8.35 17.91
CA ASN A 198 -31.41 9.06 18.96
C ASN A 198 -32.36 9.56 20.06
N SER A 199 -33.60 10.02 19.73
CA SER A 199 -34.62 10.41 20.71
C SER A 199 -35.13 9.20 21.51
N GLN A 200 -35.22 8.03 20.88
CA GLN A 200 -35.53 6.77 21.54
C GLN A 200 -34.35 6.16 22.35
N ARG A 201 -33.22 6.88 22.43
CA ARG A 201 -31.99 6.44 23.10
C ARG A 201 -31.42 5.10 22.56
N LEU A 202 -31.81 4.69 21.35
CA LEU A 202 -31.27 3.52 20.70
C LEU A 202 -29.81 3.78 20.31
N ARG A 203 -28.94 2.82 20.54
CA ARG A 203 -27.49 2.97 20.28
C ARG A 203 -27.07 2.32 18.98
N SER A 204 -26.11 2.93 18.31
CA SER A 204 -25.48 2.34 17.12
C SER A 204 -24.55 1.19 17.51
N LYS A 205 -23.98 0.49 16.53
CA LYS A 205 -23.09 -0.68 16.71
C LYS A 205 -21.96 -0.49 17.74
N ARG A 206 -21.43 0.71 17.82
CA ARG A 206 -20.33 1.07 18.74
C ARG A 206 -20.83 1.81 20.00
N GLY A 207 -22.12 1.76 20.28
CA GLY A 207 -22.70 2.44 21.45
C GLY A 207 -22.88 3.94 21.29
N GLY A 208 -22.51 4.52 20.14
CA GLY A 208 -22.62 5.96 19.86
C GLY A 208 -24.00 6.37 19.32
N ARG A 209 -24.07 7.64 18.86
CA ARG A 209 -25.26 8.21 18.21
C ARG A 209 -25.42 7.70 16.78
N TRP A 210 -26.64 7.80 16.26
CA TRP A 210 -26.94 7.55 14.86
C TRP A 210 -26.70 8.77 14.01
N TYR A 211 -26.15 8.56 12.81
CA TYR A 211 -25.93 9.57 11.78
C TYR A 211 -26.59 9.12 10.48
N ALA A 212 -26.97 10.07 9.64
CA ALA A 212 -27.64 9.81 8.36
C ALA A 212 -26.87 8.82 7.46
N GLU A 213 -25.55 8.93 7.42
CA GLU A 213 -24.69 8.04 6.63
C GLU A 213 -24.75 6.59 7.14
N THR A 214 -24.83 6.38 8.44
CA THR A 214 -24.99 5.03 9.03
C THR A 214 -26.35 4.42 8.67
N ILE A 215 -27.42 5.23 8.68
CA ILE A 215 -28.76 4.80 8.28
C ILE A 215 -28.79 4.44 6.80
N LYS A 216 -28.20 5.29 5.93
CA LYS A 216 -28.07 5.03 4.51
C LYS A 216 -27.35 3.69 4.26
N GLY A 217 -26.22 3.46 4.92
CA GLY A 217 -25.47 2.21 4.79
C GLY A 217 -26.26 0.95 5.18
N ILE A 218 -27.17 1.05 6.14
CA ILE A 218 -28.08 -0.05 6.51
C ILE A 218 -29.14 -0.24 5.41
N CYS A 219 -29.78 0.81 4.93
CA CYS A 219 -30.81 0.72 3.90
C CYS A 219 -30.29 0.17 2.57
N GLU A 220 -29.07 0.53 2.18
CA GLU A 220 -28.46 0.11 0.92
C GLU A 220 -27.80 -1.29 0.96
N ASN A 221 -27.54 -1.83 2.14
CA ASN A 221 -26.85 -3.11 2.29
C ASN A 221 -27.77 -4.29 1.94
N SER A 222 -27.33 -5.10 0.98
CA SER A 222 -28.06 -6.28 0.49
C SER A 222 -28.34 -7.36 1.56
N LEU A 223 -27.55 -7.40 2.62
CA LEU A 223 -27.73 -8.33 3.75
C LEU A 223 -29.10 -8.19 4.41
N TYR A 224 -29.66 -6.98 4.46
CA TYR A 224 -30.96 -6.73 5.07
C TYR A 224 -32.14 -6.90 4.07
N LYS A 225 -31.83 -6.96 2.76
CA LYS A 225 -32.84 -7.23 1.71
C LYS A 225 -33.31 -8.69 1.70
N ARG A 226 -32.50 -9.62 2.20
CA ARG A 226 -32.79 -11.08 2.23
C ARG A 226 -33.66 -11.51 3.41
N THR A 227 -33.82 -10.71 4.44
CA THR A 227 -34.62 -11.08 5.64
C THR A 227 -36.11 -10.92 5.46
N SER A 228 -36.60 -10.43 4.31
CA SER A 228 -38.04 -10.31 4.01
C SER A 228 -38.70 -11.62 3.57
N ASN A 229 -37.93 -12.71 3.34
CA ASN A 229 -38.41 -13.97 2.78
C ASN A 229 -38.22 -15.20 3.68
N ILE A 230 -38.07 -15.02 5.00
CA ILE A 230 -38.14 -16.16 5.92
C ILE A 230 -39.42 -15.97 6.73
N LYS A 231 -40.50 -16.56 6.21
CA LYS A 231 -41.67 -16.93 6.97
C LYS A 231 -41.45 -18.24 7.69
#